data_ce85e860e0791ece096f165448023ffe
#
_entry.id   ce85e860e0791ece096f165448023ffe
#
_cell.length_a   1.000
_cell.length_b   1.000
_cell.length_c   1.000
_cell.angle_alpha   90.00
_cell.angle_beta   90.00
_cell.angle_gamma   90.00
#
_symmetry.space_group_name_H-M   'P 1'
#
loop_
_entity.id
_entity.type
_entity.pdbx_description
1 polymer ?
#
loop_
_entity_poly.entity_id
_entity_poly.type
_entity_poly.pdbx_seq_one_letter_code
_entity_poly.pdbx_strand_id
1 'polypeptide(L)'
;MNGQERVSKRRWLNHEPLLVFGLALAALYFTRDLLIPFAMALTLNFLLAPAVIQLEKLRFRRVPAVVLVVMMASAVLGGVGWVVARQLLDVASDLPNYHANIDDKLARIHAPTTGPIANAINGLKSLTQELSGTPAPKPLPPPETEKTRRSRRAREAEAQKAEAQQTPQPVVVVPPPVSEWAYAQQILKPVIKPLGMMGMVFVFTVYMLLKREDLRNRVLLLAGMGRLNVMTQALNDAATRISSYLLLNVLVNASYGLVFGAGLFLLHVPNATLWGVLLAILRMVPYVGMILGGGLPIAFAFAVFPGWWTPLMVLAFFVVLEVAVSNFIEPWLYGSHTGISPLALVITAMVWTLLWGIPGLVLSTPLTVCLIVMGRYVPQMAFLYILLGDEAQLAPEAHFYERLLAMDQAEAHHIADKFLEGHDLVHLYDEVVLPALSLAEQDRHKGLLDETRSTFLFQSAAELVAELTDYQTPLSQESSAPPQARECPVVCVPAHDQADELAAVMLAQLLERQGHKTILLQAHALTPEILGRLAEEPGTAVCISALPPFAFVHARSLCQLVRQALPENRILIGLWGAQGNPEILRERFGAARPDGVATTLSGAMRLARKCEETVPVNAAQKIV
;
A
#
# COMPACT_ATOMS: atom_id res chain seq x y z
N MET A 1 15.88 -44.39 -20.11
CA MET A 1 15.01 -44.23 -18.91
C MET A 1 15.38 -43.02 -18.03
N ASN A 2 15.72 -41.83 -18.59
CA ASN A 2 16.16 -40.69 -17.76
C ASN A 2 15.47 -39.34 -18.07
N GLY A 3 14.43 -39.34 -18.90
CA GLY A 3 13.70 -38.10 -19.24
C GLY A 3 12.46 -37.82 -18.39
N GLN A 4 11.79 -38.86 -17.92
CA GLN A 4 10.54 -38.71 -17.14
C GLN A 4 10.77 -38.35 -15.67
N GLU A 5 11.86 -38.76 -15.07
CA GLU A 5 12.17 -38.39 -13.68
C GLU A 5 12.53 -36.89 -13.50
N ARG A 6 13.13 -36.24 -14.50
CA ARG A 6 13.43 -34.80 -14.42
C ARG A 6 12.21 -33.89 -14.53
N VAL A 7 11.17 -34.34 -15.26
CA VAL A 7 9.91 -33.57 -15.41
C VAL A 7 9.05 -33.69 -14.15
N SER A 8 9.07 -34.86 -13.48
CA SER A 8 8.35 -35.06 -12.23
C SER A 8 8.92 -34.22 -11.06
N LYS A 9 10.26 -34.15 -10.96
CA LYS A 9 10.91 -33.31 -9.94
C LYS A 9 10.64 -31.81 -10.11
N ARG A 10 10.51 -31.31 -11.35
CA ARG A 10 10.18 -29.89 -11.61
C ARG A 10 8.72 -29.53 -11.24
N ARG A 11 7.78 -30.47 -11.30
CA ARG A 11 6.38 -30.23 -10.92
C ARG A 11 6.18 -30.17 -9.39
N TRP A 12 6.97 -30.87 -8.60
CA TRP A 12 6.91 -30.80 -7.14
C TRP A 12 7.50 -29.51 -6.57
N LEU A 13 8.51 -28.94 -7.21
CA LEU A 13 9.14 -27.68 -6.81
C LEU A 13 8.22 -26.44 -6.91
N ASN A 14 7.16 -26.50 -7.73
CA ASN A 14 6.21 -25.38 -7.87
C ASN A 14 5.11 -25.33 -6.80
N HIS A 15 4.96 -26.36 -5.95
CA HIS A 15 3.93 -26.41 -4.90
C HIS A 15 4.49 -26.12 -3.50
N GLU A 16 5.82 -26.17 -3.31
CA GLU A 16 6.45 -25.89 -2.01
C GLU A 16 6.07 -24.52 -1.42
N PRO A 17 6.09 -23.39 -2.18
CA PRO A 17 5.73 -22.10 -1.61
C PRO A 17 4.24 -22.02 -1.18
N LEU A 18 3.34 -22.66 -1.92
CA LEU A 18 1.92 -22.72 -1.56
C LEU A 18 1.68 -23.57 -0.31
N LEU A 19 2.39 -24.68 -0.16
CA LEU A 19 2.32 -25.52 1.05
C LEU A 19 2.89 -24.79 2.27
N VAL A 20 4.02 -24.10 2.13
CA VAL A 20 4.61 -23.28 3.20
C VAL A 20 3.66 -22.16 3.60
N PHE A 21 3.05 -21.48 2.63
CA PHE A 21 2.08 -20.42 2.89
C PHE A 21 0.83 -20.97 3.59
N GLY A 22 0.27 -22.09 3.12
CA GLY A 22 -0.88 -22.75 3.76
C GLY A 22 -0.57 -23.21 5.19
N LEU A 23 0.64 -23.77 5.41
CA LEU A 23 1.09 -24.17 6.74
C LEU A 23 1.26 -22.97 7.69
N ALA A 24 1.79 -21.84 7.17
CA ALA A 24 1.92 -20.60 7.93
C ALA A 24 0.55 -20.05 8.35
N LEU A 25 -0.43 -20.02 7.42
CA LEU A 25 -1.81 -19.61 7.74
C LEU A 25 -2.47 -20.54 8.77
N ALA A 26 -2.28 -21.86 8.62
CA ALA A 26 -2.78 -22.83 9.60
C ALA A 26 -2.13 -22.61 10.97
N ALA A 27 -0.82 -22.41 11.04
CA ALA A 27 -0.11 -22.10 12.28
C ALA A 27 -0.66 -20.82 12.93
N LEU A 28 -0.86 -19.73 12.16
CA LEU A 28 -1.47 -18.49 12.64
C LEU A 28 -2.89 -18.68 13.21
N TYR A 29 -3.67 -19.54 12.58
CA TYR A 29 -5.02 -19.88 13.04
C TYR A 29 -5.04 -20.71 14.31
N PHE A 30 -4.25 -21.79 14.39
CA PHE A 30 -4.23 -22.70 15.54
C PHE A 30 -3.55 -22.09 16.77
N THR A 31 -2.58 -21.17 16.58
CA THR A 31 -1.88 -20.50 17.68
C THR A 31 -2.49 -19.13 18.06
N ARG A 32 -3.67 -18.82 17.55
CA ARG A 32 -4.34 -17.52 17.72
C ARG A 32 -4.50 -17.08 19.17
N ASP A 33 -4.80 -17.98 20.10
CA ASP A 33 -5.01 -17.65 21.51
C ASP A 33 -3.73 -17.11 22.19
N LEU A 34 -2.54 -17.43 21.66
CA LEU A 34 -1.25 -16.87 22.07
C LEU A 34 -0.83 -15.67 21.21
N LEU A 35 -1.07 -15.76 19.90
CA LEU A 35 -0.60 -14.73 18.95
C LEU A 35 -1.41 -13.44 19.05
N ILE A 36 -2.70 -13.50 19.33
CA ILE A 36 -3.52 -12.28 19.48
C ILE A 36 -3.01 -11.40 20.63
N PRO A 37 -2.83 -11.90 21.88
CA PRO A 37 -2.24 -11.09 22.95
C PRO A 37 -0.83 -10.59 22.63
N PHE A 38 -0.02 -11.40 21.95
CA PHE A 38 1.31 -11.00 21.51
C PHE A 38 1.27 -9.86 20.49
N ALA A 39 0.42 -9.94 19.46
CA ALA A 39 0.25 -8.92 18.45
C ALA A 39 -0.31 -7.61 19.03
N MET A 40 -1.28 -7.71 19.95
CA MET A 40 -1.77 -6.54 20.71
C MET A 40 -0.67 -5.89 21.53
N ALA A 41 0.14 -6.70 22.22
CA ALA A 41 1.27 -6.20 23.00
C ALA A 41 2.34 -5.56 22.10
N LEU A 42 2.60 -6.12 20.93
CA LEU A 42 3.53 -5.56 19.94
C LEU A 42 3.04 -4.19 19.44
N THR A 43 1.76 -4.07 19.11
CA THR A 43 1.14 -2.81 18.69
C THR A 43 1.23 -1.76 19.80
N LEU A 44 0.88 -2.14 21.04
CA LEU A 44 1.01 -1.27 22.20
C LEU A 44 2.47 -0.89 22.49
N ASN A 45 3.41 -1.81 22.30
CA ASN A 45 4.84 -1.52 22.45
C ASN A 45 5.29 -0.41 21.47
N PHE A 46 4.90 -0.49 20.19
CA PHE A 46 5.22 0.58 19.25
C PHE A 46 4.53 1.90 19.58
N LEU A 47 3.28 1.85 20.06
CA LEU A 47 2.53 3.04 20.45
C LEU A 47 3.11 3.73 21.69
N LEU A 48 3.53 2.95 22.69
CA LEU A 48 4.02 3.48 23.98
C LEU A 48 5.52 3.77 23.98
N ALA A 49 6.29 3.19 23.05
CA ALA A 49 7.73 3.37 22.98
C ALA A 49 8.19 4.85 22.93
N PRO A 50 7.55 5.75 22.13
CA PRO A 50 7.94 7.15 22.11
C PRO A 50 7.79 7.84 23.47
N ALA A 51 6.71 7.53 24.22
CA ALA A 51 6.47 8.09 25.55
C ALA A 51 7.53 7.61 26.56
N VAL A 52 7.90 6.34 26.51
CA VAL A 52 8.99 5.80 27.35
C VAL A 52 10.32 6.50 27.04
N ILE A 53 10.66 6.65 25.75
CA ILE A 53 11.90 7.33 25.32
C ILE A 53 11.92 8.80 25.79
N GLN A 54 10.78 9.50 25.75
CA GLN A 54 10.70 10.88 26.24
C GLN A 54 10.95 10.96 27.75
N LEU A 55 10.40 10.01 28.54
CA LEU A 55 10.66 9.94 29.98
C LEU A 55 12.14 9.59 30.27
N GLU A 56 12.74 8.69 29.50
CA GLU A 56 14.18 8.37 29.64
C GLU A 56 15.06 9.62 29.36
N LYS A 57 14.69 10.46 28.37
CA LYS A 57 15.37 11.77 28.13
C LYS A 57 15.24 12.75 29.30
N LEU A 58 14.16 12.65 30.08
CA LEU A 58 13.94 13.42 31.31
C LEU A 58 14.69 12.83 32.53
N ARG A 59 15.69 11.95 32.31
CA ARG A 59 16.55 11.29 33.32
C ARG A 59 15.84 10.22 34.17
N PHE A 60 14.65 9.74 33.78
CA PHE A 60 14.09 8.57 34.46
C PHE A 60 14.88 7.31 34.07
N ARG A 61 15.07 6.40 35.04
CA ARG A 61 15.57 5.05 34.72
C ARG A 61 14.52 4.27 33.92
N ARG A 62 14.96 3.38 33.07
CA ARG A 62 14.08 2.62 32.11
C ARG A 62 12.92 1.89 32.79
N VAL A 63 13.21 1.17 33.90
CA VAL A 63 12.16 0.39 34.61
C VAL A 63 11.03 1.29 35.12
N PRO A 64 11.27 2.36 35.92
CA PRO A 64 10.20 3.24 36.36
C PRO A 64 9.52 4.00 35.21
N ALA A 65 10.23 4.35 34.13
CA ALA A 65 9.62 4.98 32.96
C ALA A 65 8.60 4.04 32.29
N VAL A 66 8.97 2.77 32.06
CA VAL A 66 8.07 1.77 31.49
C VAL A 66 6.86 1.54 32.38
N VAL A 67 7.07 1.33 33.68
CA VAL A 67 5.97 1.10 34.64
C VAL A 67 5.02 2.30 34.65
N LEU A 68 5.53 3.52 34.71
CA LEU A 68 4.71 4.73 34.72
C LEU A 68 3.87 4.87 33.46
N VAL A 69 4.48 4.69 32.26
CA VAL A 69 3.77 4.81 30.98
C VAL A 69 2.70 3.73 30.83
N VAL A 70 3.03 2.49 31.18
CA VAL A 70 2.05 1.38 31.09
C VAL A 70 0.92 1.55 32.10
N MET A 71 1.22 1.96 33.32
CA MET A 71 0.21 2.28 34.34
C MET A 71 -0.72 3.42 33.87
N MET A 72 -0.14 4.49 33.32
CA MET A 72 -0.91 5.61 32.78
C MET A 72 -1.81 5.18 31.61
N ALA A 73 -1.27 4.41 30.67
CA ALA A 73 -2.05 3.86 29.55
C ALA A 73 -3.18 2.94 30.03
N SER A 74 -2.91 2.07 31.01
CA SER A 74 -3.91 1.19 31.62
C SER A 74 -4.98 1.96 32.37
N ALA A 75 -4.61 3.06 33.07
CA ALA A 75 -5.55 3.93 33.75
C ALA A 75 -6.47 4.66 32.76
N VAL A 76 -5.92 5.15 31.63
CA VAL A 76 -6.71 5.77 30.55
C VAL A 76 -7.69 4.78 29.94
N LEU A 77 -7.20 3.58 29.55
CA LEU A 77 -8.06 2.53 28.98
C LEU A 77 -9.14 2.07 29.96
N GLY A 78 -8.78 1.89 31.24
CA GLY A 78 -9.73 1.53 32.29
C GLY A 78 -10.77 2.62 32.54
N GLY A 79 -10.37 3.88 32.55
CA GLY A 79 -11.25 5.05 32.67
C GLY A 79 -12.24 5.16 31.50
N VAL A 80 -11.73 5.03 30.27
CA VAL A 80 -12.56 5.01 29.07
C VAL A 80 -13.54 3.85 29.10
N GLY A 81 -13.07 2.64 29.44
CA GLY A 81 -13.94 1.47 29.57
C GLY A 81 -15.03 1.63 30.63
N TRP A 82 -14.70 2.25 31.75
CA TRP A 82 -15.67 2.57 32.82
C TRP A 82 -16.74 3.54 32.34
N VAL A 83 -16.36 4.64 31.68
CA VAL A 83 -17.30 5.65 31.14
C VAL A 83 -18.23 5.01 30.11
N VAL A 84 -17.67 4.24 29.17
CA VAL A 84 -18.45 3.53 28.14
C VAL A 84 -19.44 2.55 28.78
N ALA A 85 -18.97 1.71 29.71
CA ALA A 85 -19.82 0.71 30.35
C ALA A 85 -20.96 1.37 31.12
N ARG A 86 -20.70 2.44 31.90
CA ARG A 86 -21.69 3.16 32.66
C ARG A 86 -22.75 3.81 31.75
N GLN A 87 -22.31 4.54 30.73
CA GLN A 87 -23.23 5.21 29.82
C GLN A 87 -24.02 4.24 28.92
N LEU A 88 -23.44 3.07 28.57
CA LEU A 88 -24.20 2.02 27.88
C LEU A 88 -25.34 1.46 28.76
N LEU A 89 -25.10 1.28 30.05
CA LEU A 89 -26.14 0.87 30.99
C LEU A 89 -27.22 1.93 31.11
N ASP A 90 -26.86 3.22 31.16
CA ASP A 90 -27.80 4.33 31.17
C ASP A 90 -28.68 4.32 29.91
N VAL A 91 -28.08 4.19 28.73
CA VAL A 91 -28.82 4.08 27.45
C VAL A 91 -29.73 2.86 27.43
N ALA A 92 -29.24 1.71 27.90
CA ALA A 92 -30.04 0.47 27.93
C ALA A 92 -31.26 0.59 28.87
N SER A 93 -31.11 1.30 30.00
CA SER A 93 -32.20 1.52 30.95
C SER A 93 -33.28 2.49 30.42
N ASP A 94 -32.87 3.46 29.58
CA ASP A 94 -33.77 4.46 29.02
C ASP A 94 -34.44 4.03 27.71
N LEU A 95 -33.90 2.98 27.04
CA LEU A 95 -34.42 2.51 25.75
C LEU A 95 -35.93 2.22 25.72
N PRO A 96 -36.53 1.62 26.79
CA PRO A 96 -37.98 1.42 26.84
C PRO A 96 -38.80 2.71 26.74
N ASN A 97 -38.26 3.85 27.15
CA ASN A 97 -38.98 5.13 27.16
C ASN A 97 -39.09 5.75 25.75
N TYR A 98 -38.33 5.28 24.77
CA TYR A 98 -38.27 5.85 23.42
C TYR A 98 -39.19 5.18 22.40
N HIS A 99 -39.94 4.12 22.79
CA HIS A 99 -40.87 3.40 21.90
C HIS A 99 -41.91 4.30 21.25
N ALA A 100 -42.50 5.21 22.01
CA ALA A 100 -43.55 6.11 21.52
C ALA A 100 -43.07 6.99 20.34
N ASN A 101 -41.83 7.49 20.41
CA ASN A 101 -41.25 8.31 19.37
C ASN A 101 -40.91 7.50 18.08
N ILE A 102 -40.51 6.24 18.25
CA ILE A 102 -40.22 5.34 17.12
C ILE A 102 -41.52 4.98 16.39
N ASP A 103 -42.56 4.60 17.14
CA ASP A 103 -43.85 4.22 16.58
C ASP A 103 -44.54 5.39 15.87
N ASP A 104 -44.52 6.61 16.43
CA ASP A 104 -45.06 7.81 15.77
C ASP A 104 -44.36 8.15 14.46
N LYS A 105 -43.02 8.03 14.42
CA LYS A 105 -42.26 8.26 13.19
C LYS A 105 -42.47 7.17 12.15
N LEU A 106 -42.52 5.90 12.56
CA LEU A 106 -42.79 4.78 11.66
C LEU A 106 -44.22 4.86 11.07
N ALA A 107 -45.20 5.34 11.87
CA ALA A 107 -46.54 5.56 11.38
C ALA A 107 -46.66 6.70 10.35
N ARG A 108 -45.80 7.72 10.45
CA ARG A 108 -45.75 8.84 9.48
C ARG A 108 -45.03 8.48 8.17
N ILE A 109 -44.19 7.45 8.15
CA ILE A 109 -43.61 6.92 6.94
C ILE A 109 -44.66 6.03 6.27
N HIS A 110 -45.32 6.50 5.21
CA HIS A 110 -46.20 5.69 4.37
C HIS A 110 -45.33 4.65 3.65
N ALA A 111 -45.00 3.54 4.34
CA ALA A 111 -44.21 2.48 3.80
C ALA A 111 -45.01 1.68 2.78
N PRO A 112 -44.43 1.35 1.60
CA PRO A 112 -45.05 0.40 0.69
C PRO A 112 -45.25 -0.92 1.43
N THR A 113 -46.43 -1.50 1.32
CA THR A 113 -46.85 -2.73 2.03
C THR A 113 -46.08 -3.97 1.63
N THR A 114 -45.19 -3.90 0.62
CA THR A 114 -44.40 -5.01 0.09
C THR A 114 -43.00 -4.53 -0.30
N GLY A 115 -41.95 -5.29 0.10
CA GLY A 115 -40.56 -5.07 -0.30
C GLY A 115 -39.56 -5.24 0.86
N PRO A 116 -38.25 -5.18 0.57
CA PRO A 116 -37.17 -5.35 1.58
C PRO A 116 -37.25 -4.36 2.73
N ILE A 117 -37.72 -3.14 2.45
CA ILE A 117 -37.91 -2.08 3.45
C ILE A 117 -39.08 -2.41 4.40
N ALA A 118 -40.19 -2.97 3.87
CA ALA A 118 -41.32 -3.41 4.69
C ALA A 118 -40.92 -4.56 5.64
N ASN A 119 -40.04 -5.47 5.20
CA ASN A 119 -39.52 -6.55 6.03
C ASN A 119 -38.58 -6.03 7.13
N ALA A 120 -37.78 -5.02 6.84
CA ALA A 120 -36.91 -4.37 7.83
C ALA A 120 -37.76 -3.63 8.90
N ILE A 121 -38.81 -2.91 8.49
CA ILE A 121 -39.72 -2.20 9.39
C ILE A 121 -40.52 -3.20 10.26
N ASN A 122 -40.97 -4.30 9.67
CA ASN A 122 -41.67 -5.34 10.42
C ASN A 122 -40.73 -6.08 11.39
N GLY A 123 -39.46 -6.29 11.00
CA GLY A 123 -38.43 -6.81 11.89
C GLY A 123 -38.13 -5.89 13.08
N LEU A 124 -38.07 -4.58 12.85
CA LEU A 124 -37.93 -3.59 13.93
C LEU A 124 -39.15 -3.60 14.87
N LYS A 125 -40.37 -3.68 14.31
CA LYS A 125 -41.62 -3.78 15.12
C LYS A 125 -41.67 -5.04 15.97
N SER A 126 -41.25 -6.19 15.45
CA SER A 126 -41.18 -7.43 16.23
C SER A 126 -40.15 -7.35 17.36
N LEU A 127 -38.99 -6.76 17.12
CA LEU A 127 -37.97 -6.53 18.16
C LEU A 127 -38.45 -5.57 19.25
N THR A 128 -39.13 -4.49 18.88
CA THR A 128 -39.72 -3.56 19.86
C THR A 128 -40.81 -4.23 20.66
N GLN A 129 -41.60 -5.11 20.08
CA GLN A 129 -42.67 -5.83 20.74
C GLN A 129 -42.15 -6.92 21.71
N GLU A 130 -41.06 -7.60 21.36
CA GLU A 130 -40.35 -8.53 22.26
C GLU A 130 -39.72 -7.83 23.47
N LEU A 131 -39.15 -6.62 23.27
CA LEU A 131 -38.55 -5.83 24.34
C LEU A 131 -39.55 -5.20 25.30
N SER A 132 -40.80 -4.92 24.84
CA SER A 132 -41.84 -4.29 25.65
C SER A 132 -42.64 -5.27 26.52
N GLY A 133 -42.44 -6.57 26.36
CA GLY A 133 -43.11 -7.60 27.21
C GLY A 133 -44.64 -7.58 27.17
N THR A 134 -45.26 -6.84 26.24
CA THR A 134 -46.70 -6.72 26.11
C THR A 134 -47.26 -7.78 25.16
N PRO A 135 -48.15 -8.67 25.56
CA PRO A 135 -48.76 -9.65 24.66
C PRO A 135 -49.53 -8.94 23.54
N ALA A 136 -49.32 -9.37 22.29
CA ALA A 136 -50.02 -8.82 21.15
C ALA A 136 -51.54 -8.86 21.33
N PRO A 137 -52.28 -7.77 21.06
CA PRO A 137 -53.73 -7.82 21.05
C PRO A 137 -54.22 -8.74 19.92
N LYS A 138 -54.95 -9.80 20.30
CA LYS A 138 -55.59 -10.69 19.30
C LYS A 138 -56.55 -9.85 18.44
N PRO A 139 -56.59 -10.05 17.14
CA PRO A 139 -57.52 -9.37 16.25
C PRO A 139 -58.96 -9.65 16.71
N LEU A 140 -59.75 -8.62 16.89
CA LEU A 140 -61.19 -8.73 17.16
C LEU A 140 -61.90 -9.39 16.00
N PRO A 141 -62.68 -10.46 16.21
CA PRO A 141 -63.46 -11.09 15.15
C PRO A 141 -64.59 -10.18 14.67
N PRO A 142 -65.00 -10.28 13.39
CA PRO A 142 -66.10 -9.46 12.85
C PRO A 142 -67.41 -9.72 13.60
N PRO A 143 -68.38 -8.77 13.61
CA PRO A 143 -69.61 -8.90 14.32
C PRO A 143 -70.47 -10.01 13.74
N GLU A 144 -70.72 -11.06 14.56
CA GLU A 144 -71.53 -12.22 14.19
C GLU A 144 -73.01 -11.97 14.47
N THR A 145 -73.86 -12.40 13.55
CA THR A 145 -75.29 -12.39 13.61
C THR A 145 -75.80 -13.36 14.70
N GLU A 146 -76.89 -13.02 15.35
CA GLU A 146 -77.48 -13.64 16.57
C GLU A 146 -77.80 -15.16 16.44
N LYS A 147 -77.94 -15.68 15.24
CA LYS A 147 -78.15 -17.13 15.00
C LYS A 147 -76.90 -17.98 15.19
N THR A 148 -75.76 -17.45 14.94
CA THR A 148 -74.44 -18.16 15.05
C THR A 148 -74.03 -18.25 16.52
N ARG A 149 -74.45 -17.29 17.37
CA ARG A 149 -74.13 -17.25 18.79
C ARG A 149 -74.77 -18.39 19.59
N ARG A 150 -75.97 -18.83 19.19
CA ARG A 150 -76.72 -19.93 19.93
C ARG A 150 -76.08 -21.31 19.61
N SER A 151 -75.69 -21.59 18.37
CA SER A 151 -75.13 -22.87 18.02
C SER A 151 -73.67 -23.01 18.55
N ARG A 152 -72.97 -21.90 18.72
CA ARG A 152 -71.57 -21.87 19.23
C ARG A 152 -71.60 -22.10 20.77
N ARG A 153 -72.51 -21.50 21.52
CA ARG A 153 -72.67 -21.77 22.97
C ARG A 153 -72.99 -23.23 23.30
N ALA A 154 -73.77 -23.91 22.45
CA ALA A 154 -74.05 -25.31 22.60
C ALA A 154 -72.84 -26.20 22.33
N ARG A 155 -72.04 -25.89 21.32
CA ARG A 155 -70.77 -26.61 20.97
C ARG A 155 -69.68 -26.31 21.99
N GLU A 156 -69.58 -25.09 22.49
CA GLU A 156 -68.60 -24.71 23.53
C GLU A 156 -68.89 -25.38 24.89
N ALA A 157 -70.21 -25.60 25.24
CA ALA A 157 -70.54 -26.35 26.43
C ALA A 157 -70.30 -27.86 26.36
N GLU A 158 -70.40 -28.46 25.14
CA GLU A 158 -70.01 -29.86 24.91
C GLU A 158 -68.48 -30.02 24.83
N ALA A 159 -67.76 -29.10 24.22
CA ALA A 159 -66.31 -29.10 24.14
C ALA A 159 -65.64 -28.89 25.51
N GLN A 160 -66.20 -28.00 26.38
CA GLN A 160 -65.74 -27.83 27.75
C GLN A 160 -65.97 -29.05 28.66
N LYS A 161 -66.96 -29.90 28.38
CA LYS A 161 -67.18 -31.17 29.08
C LYS A 161 -66.21 -32.25 28.60
N ALA A 162 -65.76 -32.23 27.34
CA ALA A 162 -64.77 -33.13 26.78
C ALA A 162 -63.33 -32.74 27.15
N GLU A 163 -63.01 -31.45 27.25
CA GLU A 163 -61.71 -30.93 27.67
C GLU A 163 -61.42 -31.10 29.17
N ALA A 164 -62.47 -31.16 30.02
CA ALA A 164 -62.31 -31.36 31.44
C ALA A 164 -61.81 -32.80 31.84
N GLN A 165 -61.76 -33.73 30.86
CA GLN A 165 -61.29 -35.10 31.08
C GLN A 165 -59.93 -35.41 30.44
N GLN A 166 -59.31 -34.47 29.72
CA GLN A 166 -58.02 -34.70 29.05
C GLN A 166 -57.13 -33.44 29.02
N THR A 167 -57.01 -32.70 30.08
CA THR A 167 -55.93 -31.71 30.22
C THR A 167 -54.68 -32.43 30.71
N PRO A 168 -53.65 -32.61 29.85
CA PRO A 168 -52.32 -32.86 30.38
C PRO A 168 -51.97 -31.60 31.22
N GLN A 169 -51.71 -31.82 32.51
CA GLN A 169 -51.18 -30.72 33.34
C GLN A 169 -49.95 -30.15 32.62
N PRO A 170 -49.85 -28.83 32.45
CA PRO A 170 -48.63 -28.27 31.96
C PRO A 170 -47.52 -28.65 32.93
N VAL A 171 -46.66 -29.57 32.51
CA VAL A 171 -45.42 -29.85 33.22
C VAL A 171 -44.60 -28.57 33.10
N VAL A 172 -44.68 -27.76 34.15
CA VAL A 172 -43.72 -26.67 34.33
C VAL A 172 -42.41 -27.40 34.57
N VAL A 173 -41.61 -27.50 33.51
CA VAL A 173 -40.23 -27.89 33.64
C VAL A 173 -39.56 -26.82 34.48
N VAL A 174 -39.59 -27.00 35.79
CA VAL A 174 -38.78 -26.23 36.72
C VAL A 174 -37.34 -26.62 36.36
N PRO A 175 -36.55 -25.71 35.77
CA PRO A 175 -35.16 -26.02 35.54
C PRO A 175 -34.57 -26.43 36.90
N PRO A 176 -33.73 -27.49 36.94
CA PRO A 176 -33.13 -27.92 38.19
C PRO A 176 -32.43 -26.69 38.82
N PRO A 177 -32.50 -26.54 40.15
CA PRO A 177 -31.91 -25.40 40.83
C PRO A 177 -30.42 -25.37 40.41
N VAL A 178 -30.08 -24.42 39.59
CA VAL A 178 -28.69 -24.18 39.19
C VAL A 178 -27.96 -23.93 40.49
N SER A 179 -27.02 -24.79 40.82
CA SER A 179 -26.18 -24.59 42.00
C SER A 179 -25.57 -23.20 41.92
N GLU A 180 -25.51 -22.51 43.06
CA GLU A 180 -24.93 -21.12 43.12
C GLU A 180 -23.56 -21.05 42.42
N TRP A 181 -22.82 -22.16 42.44
CA TRP A 181 -21.57 -22.33 41.75
C TRP A 181 -21.74 -22.36 40.22
N ALA A 182 -22.73 -23.01 39.67
CA ALA A 182 -22.99 -23.03 38.22
C ALA A 182 -23.45 -21.66 37.73
N TYR A 183 -24.25 -20.92 38.50
CA TYR A 183 -24.64 -19.54 38.23
C TYR A 183 -23.43 -18.59 38.28
N ALA A 184 -22.59 -18.73 39.32
CA ALA A 184 -21.33 -17.98 39.41
C ALA A 184 -20.39 -18.28 38.22
N GLN A 185 -20.27 -19.52 37.79
CA GLN A 185 -19.48 -19.88 36.59
C GLN A 185 -20.05 -19.28 35.30
N GLN A 186 -21.37 -19.21 35.18
CA GLN A 186 -22.03 -18.69 33.99
C GLN A 186 -21.81 -17.18 33.83
N ILE A 187 -21.72 -16.45 34.93
CA ILE A 187 -21.40 -15.01 34.97
C ILE A 187 -19.87 -14.78 34.88
N LEU A 188 -19.07 -15.64 35.49
CA LEU A 188 -17.65 -15.42 35.63
C LEU A 188 -16.85 -15.80 34.36
N LYS A 189 -17.27 -16.84 33.62
CA LYS A 189 -16.61 -17.30 32.39
C LYS A 189 -16.46 -16.21 31.32
N PRO A 190 -17.50 -15.44 30.96
CA PRO A 190 -17.37 -14.38 29.96
C PRO A 190 -16.44 -13.22 30.39
N VAL A 191 -16.18 -13.07 31.70
CA VAL A 191 -15.33 -12.01 32.25
C VAL A 191 -13.88 -12.47 32.43
N ILE A 192 -13.66 -13.73 32.86
CA ILE A 192 -12.31 -14.27 33.11
C ILE A 192 -11.48 -14.34 31.82
N LYS A 193 -12.08 -14.76 30.71
CA LYS A 193 -11.32 -14.92 29.44
C LYS A 193 -10.77 -13.58 28.92
N PRO A 194 -11.54 -12.49 28.79
CA PRO A 194 -11.01 -11.18 28.42
C PRO A 194 -10.00 -10.63 29.44
N LEU A 195 -10.25 -10.81 30.73
CA LEU A 195 -9.33 -10.35 31.79
C LEU A 195 -7.98 -11.06 31.74
N GLY A 196 -7.98 -12.38 31.53
CA GLY A 196 -6.76 -13.15 31.33
C GLY A 196 -5.99 -12.72 30.09
N MET A 197 -6.69 -12.45 28.98
CA MET A 197 -6.10 -11.92 27.77
C MET A 197 -5.49 -10.52 27.99
N MET A 198 -6.19 -9.61 28.68
CA MET A 198 -5.65 -8.30 29.03
C MET A 198 -4.40 -8.40 29.92
N GLY A 199 -4.41 -9.31 30.89
CA GLY A 199 -3.24 -9.57 31.73
C GLY A 199 -2.04 -10.06 30.92
N MET A 200 -2.26 -10.94 29.95
CA MET A 200 -1.21 -11.43 29.05
C MET A 200 -0.66 -10.31 28.15
N VAL A 201 -1.54 -9.48 27.58
CA VAL A 201 -1.14 -8.28 26.79
C VAL A 201 -0.30 -7.33 27.65
N PHE A 202 -0.73 -7.07 28.87
CA PHE A 202 0.00 -6.23 29.81
C PHE A 202 1.41 -6.75 30.09
N VAL A 203 1.53 -8.02 30.46
CA VAL A 203 2.82 -8.67 30.75
C VAL A 203 3.74 -8.62 29.53
N PHE A 204 3.24 -8.98 28.34
CA PHE A 204 4.03 -8.95 27.11
C PHE A 204 4.47 -7.50 26.77
N THR A 205 3.58 -6.52 26.90
CA THR A 205 3.92 -5.12 26.63
C THR A 205 5.02 -4.63 27.55
N VAL A 206 4.90 -4.86 28.87
CA VAL A 206 5.93 -4.49 29.84
C VAL A 206 7.26 -5.17 29.51
N TYR A 207 7.23 -6.47 29.23
CA TYR A 207 8.45 -7.23 28.94
C TYR A 207 9.12 -6.75 27.64
N MET A 208 8.34 -6.50 26.57
CA MET A 208 8.86 -5.97 25.31
C MET A 208 9.47 -4.57 25.47
N LEU A 209 8.84 -3.68 26.23
CA LEU A 209 9.38 -2.34 26.50
C LEU A 209 10.67 -2.41 27.31
N LEU A 210 10.74 -3.28 28.32
CA LEU A 210 11.94 -3.46 29.14
C LEU A 210 13.11 -4.06 28.36
N LYS A 211 12.83 -5.07 27.50
CA LYS A 211 13.84 -5.84 26.75
C LYS A 211 13.95 -5.42 25.28
N ARG A 212 13.52 -4.21 24.93
CA ARG A 212 13.51 -3.71 23.55
C ARG A 212 14.85 -3.86 22.83
N GLU A 213 15.96 -3.57 23.49
CA GLU A 213 17.30 -3.67 22.88
C GLU A 213 17.73 -5.13 22.65
N ASP A 214 17.44 -6.00 23.61
CA ASP A 214 17.72 -7.43 23.49
C ASP A 214 16.93 -8.05 22.33
N LEU A 215 15.64 -7.74 22.22
CA LEU A 215 14.80 -8.18 21.11
C LEU A 215 15.32 -7.66 19.76
N ARG A 216 15.69 -6.39 19.68
CA ARG A 216 16.30 -5.80 18.47
C ARG A 216 17.57 -6.53 18.07
N ASN A 217 18.47 -6.78 19.03
CA ASN A 217 19.73 -7.45 18.77
C ASN A 217 19.54 -8.89 18.29
N ARG A 218 18.54 -9.62 18.81
CA ARG A 218 18.19 -10.96 18.34
C ARG A 218 17.68 -10.95 16.89
N VAL A 219 16.83 -9.99 16.53
CA VAL A 219 16.36 -9.83 15.14
C VAL A 219 17.52 -9.52 14.21
N LEU A 220 18.47 -8.67 14.61
CA LEU A 220 19.67 -8.36 13.83
C LEU A 220 20.56 -9.58 13.62
N LEU A 221 20.74 -10.40 14.66
CA LEU A 221 21.53 -11.66 14.56
C LEU A 221 20.87 -12.67 13.61
N LEU A 222 19.54 -12.80 13.63
CA LEU A 222 18.79 -13.68 12.72
C LEU A 222 18.88 -13.24 11.25
N ALA A 223 19.01 -11.93 11.00
CA ALA A 223 19.13 -11.39 9.65
C ALA A 223 20.52 -11.57 9.00
N GLY A 224 21.53 -12.00 9.78
CA GLY A 224 22.89 -12.32 9.29
C GLY A 224 23.87 -11.16 9.39
N MET A 225 25.14 -11.49 9.73
CA MET A 225 26.19 -10.49 10.04
C MET A 225 26.72 -9.70 8.82
N GLY A 226 26.42 -10.13 7.59
CA GLY A 226 27.01 -9.52 6.38
C GLY A 226 26.51 -8.11 6.02
N ARG A 227 25.41 -7.61 6.61
CA ARG A 227 24.80 -6.31 6.31
C ARG A 227 24.25 -5.58 7.55
N LEU A 228 24.93 -5.69 8.68
CA LEU A 228 24.49 -5.17 9.99
C LEU A 228 24.10 -3.68 9.94
N ASN A 229 24.87 -2.84 9.24
CA ASN A 229 24.61 -1.40 9.18
C ASN A 229 23.27 -1.09 8.48
N VAL A 230 23.05 -1.69 7.29
CA VAL A 230 21.81 -1.51 6.51
C VAL A 230 20.60 -2.04 7.28
N MET A 231 20.73 -3.21 7.91
CA MET A 231 19.64 -3.83 8.67
C MET A 231 19.31 -3.06 9.95
N THR A 232 20.33 -2.49 10.64
CA THR A 232 20.12 -1.66 11.84
C THR A 232 19.36 -0.39 11.48
N GLN A 233 19.74 0.28 10.39
CA GLN A 233 19.06 1.47 9.90
C GLN A 233 17.62 1.14 9.48
N ALA A 234 17.44 0.05 8.73
CA ALA A 234 16.14 -0.43 8.30
C ALA A 234 15.18 -0.72 9.48
N LEU A 235 15.65 -1.41 10.52
CA LEU A 235 14.85 -1.69 11.72
C LEU A 235 14.50 -0.43 12.51
N ASN A 236 15.41 0.53 12.60
CA ASN A 236 15.13 1.80 13.27
C ASN A 236 14.11 2.64 12.50
N ASP A 237 14.25 2.72 11.18
CA ASP A 237 13.31 3.41 10.29
C ASP A 237 11.92 2.75 10.35
N ALA A 238 11.87 1.42 10.30
CA ALA A 238 10.65 0.64 10.43
C ALA A 238 9.94 0.92 11.77
N ALA A 239 10.67 0.82 12.88
CA ALA A 239 10.11 1.07 14.21
C ALA A 239 9.60 2.51 14.36
N THR A 240 10.32 3.49 13.82
CA THR A 240 9.91 4.90 13.85
C THR A 240 8.67 5.14 13.03
N ARG A 241 8.59 4.61 11.80
CA ARG A 241 7.42 4.74 10.91
C ARG A 241 6.18 4.11 11.52
N ILE A 242 6.29 2.88 12.03
CA ILE A 242 5.17 2.18 12.68
C ILE A 242 4.69 2.96 13.92
N SER A 243 5.61 3.39 14.80
CA SER A 243 5.27 4.16 15.99
C SER A 243 4.60 5.49 15.66
N SER A 244 5.12 6.23 14.68
CA SER A 244 4.56 7.51 14.24
C SER A 244 3.17 7.33 13.65
N TYR A 245 2.98 6.33 12.79
CA TYR A 245 1.69 6.00 12.21
C TYR A 245 0.66 5.67 13.30
N LEU A 246 0.98 4.76 14.23
CA LEU A 246 0.07 4.36 15.31
C LEU A 246 -0.29 5.54 16.21
N LEU A 247 0.69 6.38 16.56
CA LEU A 247 0.45 7.56 17.40
C LEU A 247 -0.46 8.56 16.70
N LEU A 248 -0.20 8.86 15.42
CA LEU A 248 -1.03 9.75 14.62
C LEU A 248 -2.44 9.20 14.44
N ASN A 249 -2.58 7.90 14.18
CA ASN A 249 -3.88 7.25 14.04
C ASN A 249 -4.71 7.37 15.34
N VAL A 250 -4.11 7.09 16.50
CA VAL A 250 -4.78 7.28 17.80
C VAL A 250 -5.14 8.74 18.03
N LEU A 251 -4.24 9.68 17.72
CA LEU A 251 -4.47 11.11 17.91
C LEU A 251 -5.61 11.63 17.01
N VAL A 252 -5.61 11.25 15.73
CA VAL A 252 -6.68 11.63 14.78
C VAL A 252 -8.02 11.08 15.24
N ASN A 253 -8.09 9.79 15.57
CA ASN A 253 -9.35 9.18 16.02
C ASN A 253 -9.83 9.73 17.36
N ALA A 254 -8.93 10.03 18.29
CA ALA A 254 -9.27 10.67 19.56
C ALA A 254 -9.80 12.10 19.36
N SER A 255 -9.12 12.91 18.51
CA SER A 255 -9.57 14.27 18.19
C SER A 255 -10.91 14.26 17.44
N TYR A 256 -11.09 13.33 16.49
CA TYR A 256 -12.33 13.12 15.77
C TYR A 256 -13.49 12.82 16.75
N GLY A 257 -13.30 11.85 17.65
CA GLY A 257 -14.31 11.49 18.64
C GLY A 257 -14.62 12.62 19.62
N LEU A 258 -13.60 13.40 19.99
CA LEU A 258 -13.78 14.59 20.85
C LEU A 258 -14.65 15.64 20.15
N VAL A 259 -14.33 15.99 18.91
CA VAL A 259 -15.09 16.98 18.11
C VAL A 259 -16.51 16.49 17.87
N PHE A 260 -16.68 15.22 17.51
CA PHE A 260 -17.99 14.62 17.30
C PHE A 260 -18.82 14.61 18.59
N GLY A 261 -18.24 14.17 19.72
CA GLY A 261 -18.89 14.19 21.02
C GLY A 261 -19.29 15.60 21.47
N ALA A 262 -18.42 16.60 21.26
CA ALA A 262 -18.73 18.00 21.53
C ALA A 262 -19.88 18.51 20.65
N GLY A 263 -19.91 18.16 19.36
CA GLY A 263 -21.01 18.50 18.46
C GLY A 263 -22.34 17.87 18.88
N LEU A 264 -22.33 16.60 19.27
CA LEU A 264 -23.53 15.93 19.81
C LEU A 264 -24.00 16.56 21.11
N PHE A 265 -23.08 16.99 21.97
CA PHE A 265 -23.40 17.72 23.19
C PHE A 265 -24.11 19.05 22.90
N LEU A 266 -23.62 19.82 21.91
CA LEU A 266 -24.26 21.06 21.45
C LEU A 266 -25.63 20.81 20.83
N LEU A 267 -25.83 19.67 20.19
CA LEU A 267 -27.12 19.23 19.64
C LEU A 267 -28.04 18.63 20.73
N HIS A 268 -27.63 18.65 21.99
CA HIS A 268 -28.37 18.13 23.15
C HIS A 268 -28.70 16.62 23.05
N VAL A 269 -27.84 15.85 22.34
CA VAL A 269 -28.00 14.39 22.27
C VAL A 269 -27.55 13.77 23.60
N PRO A 270 -28.41 12.96 24.26
CA PRO A 270 -28.04 12.29 25.51
C PRO A 270 -26.81 11.40 25.33
N ASN A 271 -26.02 11.30 26.40
CA ASN A 271 -24.79 10.47 26.40
C ASN A 271 -23.81 10.80 25.26
N ALA A 272 -23.68 12.09 24.90
CA ALA A 272 -22.80 12.54 23.81
C ALA A 272 -21.35 12.06 23.95
N THR A 273 -20.85 11.96 25.21
CA THR A 273 -19.50 11.45 25.50
C THR A 273 -19.35 9.97 25.10
N LEU A 274 -20.38 9.15 25.35
CA LEU A 274 -20.39 7.74 24.92
C LEU A 274 -20.19 7.63 23.41
N TRP A 275 -20.99 8.38 22.65
CA TRP A 275 -20.99 8.32 21.20
C TRP A 275 -19.68 8.83 20.61
N GLY A 276 -19.10 9.89 21.19
CA GLY A 276 -17.79 10.40 20.80
C GLY A 276 -16.66 9.40 21.04
N VAL A 277 -16.62 8.79 22.23
CA VAL A 277 -15.62 7.78 22.57
C VAL A 277 -15.80 6.50 21.75
N LEU A 278 -17.05 6.06 21.60
CA LEU A 278 -17.37 4.86 20.82
C LEU A 278 -16.94 5.03 19.36
N LEU A 279 -17.22 6.19 18.76
CA LEU A 279 -16.80 6.51 17.40
C LEU A 279 -15.27 6.54 17.27
N ALA A 280 -14.56 7.15 18.24
CA ALA A 280 -13.08 7.16 18.24
C ALA A 280 -12.49 5.74 18.25
N ILE A 281 -13.08 4.83 19.03
CA ILE A 281 -12.61 3.43 19.11
C ILE A 281 -13.01 2.65 17.85
N LEU A 282 -14.28 2.74 17.43
CA LEU A 282 -14.77 2.00 16.27
C LEU A 282 -14.08 2.42 14.98
N ARG A 283 -13.76 3.72 14.82
CA ARG A 283 -13.09 4.24 13.63
C ARG A 283 -11.67 3.67 13.42
N MET A 284 -11.07 3.06 14.44
CA MET A 284 -9.84 2.27 14.28
C MET A 284 -10.05 1.01 13.42
N VAL A 285 -11.31 0.58 13.25
CA VAL A 285 -11.68 -0.57 12.41
C VAL A 285 -12.06 -0.07 11.03
N PRO A 286 -11.32 -0.44 9.96
CA PRO A 286 -11.58 0.04 8.61
C PRO A 286 -13.03 -0.24 8.16
N TYR A 287 -13.66 0.72 7.51
CA TYR A 287 -15.01 0.68 6.91
C TYR A 287 -16.16 0.41 7.92
N VAL A 288 -16.04 -0.65 8.72
CA VAL A 288 -17.08 -1.06 9.70
C VAL A 288 -17.20 -0.01 10.80
N GLY A 289 -16.06 0.53 11.24
CA GLY A 289 -16.03 1.50 12.35
C GLY A 289 -16.75 2.80 12.03
N MET A 290 -16.59 3.30 10.82
CA MET A 290 -17.28 4.50 10.36
C MET A 290 -18.80 4.30 10.31
N ILE A 291 -19.25 3.18 9.73
CA ILE A 291 -20.69 2.88 9.59
C ILE A 291 -21.35 2.69 10.96
N LEU A 292 -20.75 1.89 11.85
CA LEU A 292 -21.29 1.65 13.18
C LEU A 292 -21.14 2.87 14.08
N GLY A 293 -19.98 3.53 14.06
CA GLY A 293 -19.68 4.68 14.91
C GLY A 293 -20.56 5.89 14.61
N GLY A 294 -20.86 6.15 13.32
CA GLY A 294 -21.78 7.21 12.90
C GLY A 294 -23.25 6.77 12.92
N GLY A 295 -23.54 5.55 12.46
CA GLY A 295 -24.90 5.03 12.35
C GLY A 295 -25.62 4.86 13.69
N LEU A 296 -24.91 4.37 14.73
CA LEU A 296 -25.51 4.19 16.06
C LEU A 296 -26.01 5.49 16.69
N PRO A 297 -25.22 6.59 16.79
CA PRO A 297 -25.73 7.85 17.35
C PRO A 297 -26.80 8.50 16.48
N ILE A 298 -26.79 8.33 15.16
CA ILE A 298 -27.87 8.79 14.29
C ILE A 298 -29.16 8.02 14.57
N ALA A 299 -29.11 6.68 14.67
CA ALA A 299 -30.24 5.85 15.03
C ALA A 299 -30.76 6.15 16.44
N PHE A 300 -29.86 6.42 17.38
CA PHE A 300 -30.23 6.82 18.74
C PHE A 300 -30.89 8.19 18.76
N ALA A 301 -30.38 9.18 18.05
CA ALA A 301 -31.03 10.48 17.92
C ALA A 301 -32.42 10.37 17.29
N PHE A 302 -32.58 9.46 16.32
CA PHE A 302 -33.88 9.15 15.72
C PHE A 302 -34.88 8.59 16.76
N ALA A 303 -34.44 7.76 17.68
CA ALA A 303 -35.27 7.18 18.72
C ALA A 303 -35.63 8.19 19.82
N VAL A 304 -34.67 9.02 20.24
CA VAL A 304 -34.81 9.92 21.39
C VAL A 304 -35.67 11.16 21.07
N PHE A 305 -35.42 11.81 19.94
CA PHE A 305 -36.08 13.09 19.63
C PHE A 305 -37.43 12.89 18.91
N PRO A 306 -38.48 13.62 19.25
CA PRO A 306 -39.78 13.48 18.58
C PRO A 306 -39.80 14.03 17.15
N GLY A 307 -38.91 15.00 16.83
CA GLY A 307 -38.80 15.61 15.51
C GLY A 307 -37.81 14.93 14.59
N TRP A 308 -37.82 15.33 13.31
CA TRP A 308 -36.84 14.89 12.29
C TRP A 308 -35.60 15.77 12.23
N TRP A 309 -35.67 16.98 12.76
CA TRP A 309 -34.64 18.01 12.59
C TRP A 309 -33.34 17.65 13.31
N THR A 310 -33.39 17.22 14.56
CA THR A 310 -32.19 16.84 15.31
C THR A 310 -31.48 15.62 14.74
N PRO A 311 -32.16 14.49 14.41
CA PRO A 311 -31.51 13.37 13.72
C PRO A 311 -30.85 13.76 12.38
N LEU A 312 -31.52 14.65 11.61
CA LEU A 312 -30.95 15.14 10.34
C LEU A 312 -29.72 16.02 10.58
N MET A 313 -29.72 16.86 11.61
CA MET A 313 -28.53 17.64 11.99
C MET A 313 -27.38 16.75 12.45
N VAL A 314 -27.66 15.69 13.21
CA VAL A 314 -26.63 14.72 13.62
C VAL A 314 -26.03 14.02 12.39
N LEU A 315 -26.86 13.60 11.44
CA LEU A 315 -26.41 13.02 10.18
C LEU A 315 -25.56 14.01 9.37
N ALA A 316 -26.05 15.23 9.18
CA ALA A 316 -25.34 16.26 8.43
C ALA A 316 -24.00 16.60 9.08
N PHE A 317 -23.96 16.75 10.40
CA PHE A 317 -22.72 17.00 11.14
C PHE A 317 -21.73 15.85 10.99
N PHE A 318 -22.18 14.59 11.10
CA PHE A 318 -21.36 13.41 10.90
C PHE A 318 -20.75 13.40 9.48
N VAL A 319 -21.58 13.61 8.43
CA VAL A 319 -21.13 13.60 7.04
C VAL A 319 -20.12 14.72 6.77
N VAL A 320 -20.40 15.95 7.25
CA VAL A 320 -19.47 17.09 7.10
C VAL A 320 -18.14 16.81 7.80
N LEU A 321 -18.19 16.30 9.02
CA LEU A 321 -16.98 15.98 9.79
C LEU A 321 -16.19 14.85 9.11
N GLU A 322 -16.86 13.80 8.62
CA GLU A 322 -16.20 12.68 7.92
C GLU A 322 -15.55 13.14 6.62
N VAL A 323 -16.25 13.92 5.79
CA VAL A 323 -15.69 14.48 4.56
C VAL A 323 -14.49 15.38 4.87
N ALA A 324 -14.58 16.22 5.90
CA ALA A 324 -13.47 17.09 6.30
C ALA A 324 -12.25 16.30 6.78
N VAL A 325 -12.45 15.26 7.57
CA VAL A 325 -11.34 14.47 8.12
C VAL A 325 -10.73 13.57 7.04
N SER A 326 -11.55 12.81 6.31
CA SER A 326 -11.06 11.83 5.33
C SER A 326 -10.43 12.46 4.08
N ASN A 327 -10.90 13.64 3.64
CA ASN A 327 -10.38 14.26 2.42
C ASN A 327 -9.33 15.36 2.66
N PHE A 328 -9.26 15.95 3.86
CA PHE A 328 -8.32 17.05 4.14
C PHE A 328 -7.35 16.70 5.26
N ILE A 329 -7.83 16.25 6.43
CA ILE A 329 -6.98 16.06 7.61
C ILE A 329 -6.11 14.81 7.47
N GLU A 330 -6.69 13.68 7.06
CA GLU A 330 -5.95 12.43 6.89
C GLU A 330 -4.87 12.53 5.81
N PRO A 331 -5.14 13.01 4.59
CA PRO A 331 -4.09 13.20 3.58
C PRO A 331 -3.00 14.18 4.04
N TRP A 332 -3.38 15.24 4.76
CA TRP A 332 -2.41 16.22 5.25
C TRP A 332 -1.51 15.66 6.36
N LEU A 333 -2.05 14.85 7.28
CA LEU A 333 -1.29 14.27 8.40
C LEU A 333 -0.51 13.01 8.02
N TYR A 334 -1.14 12.12 7.24
CA TYR A 334 -0.50 10.87 6.84
C TYR A 334 0.37 11.05 5.60
N GLY A 335 0.05 12.03 4.71
CA GLY A 335 0.73 12.26 3.44
C GLY A 335 0.72 11.00 2.57
N SER A 336 1.73 10.83 1.72
CA SER A 336 1.99 9.60 0.95
C SER A 336 2.57 8.46 1.81
N HIS A 337 2.52 8.57 3.15
CA HIS A 337 3.35 7.75 4.04
C HIS A 337 2.71 6.43 4.50
N THR A 338 1.42 6.20 4.29
CA THR A 338 0.80 4.92 4.68
C THR A 338 1.25 3.78 3.77
N GLY A 339 1.51 4.06 2.51
CA GLY A 339 2.02 3.09 1.54
C GLY A 339 1.17 1.83 1.40
N ILE A 340 -0.13 1.89 1.77
CA ILE A 340 -1.06 0.77 1.69
C ILE A 340 -2.10 1.04 0.61
N SER A 341 -2.23 0.13 -0.35
CA SER A 341 -3.30 0.18 -1.33
C SER A 341 -4.68 0.03 -0.66
N PRO A 342 -5.70 0.85 -1.04
CA PRO A 342 -7.06 0.72 -0.51
C PRO A 342 -7.64 -0.69 -0.67
N LEU A 343 -7.37 -1.36 -1.78
CA LEU A 343 -7.78 -2.74 -2.02
C LEU A 343 -7.09 -3.70 -1.05
N ALA A 344 -5.78 -3.52 -0.82
CA ALA A 344 -5.03 -4.31 0.14
C ALA A 344 -5.58 -4.16 1.57
N LEU A 345 -6.03 -2.97 1.95
CA LEU A 345 -6.64 -2.74 3.27
C LEU A 345 -7.91 -3.55 3.46
N VAL A 346 -8.79 -3.63 2.45
CA VAL A 346 -10.02 -4.45 2.50
C VAL A 346 -9.68 -5.93 2.58
N ILE A 347 -8.80 -6.41 1.70
CA ILE A 347 -8.40 -7.82 1.66
C ILE A 347 -7.76 -8.25 2.99
N THR A 348 -6.83 -7.45 3.50
CA THR A 348 -6.15 -7.77 4.76
C THR A 348 -7.11 -7.73 5.96
N ALA A 349 -8.06 -6.77 6.00
CA ALA A 349 -9.10 -6.75 7.02
C ALA A 349 -9.93 -8.05 7.00
N MET A 350 -10.33 -8.53 5.81
CA MET A 350 -11.04 -9.80 5.66
C MET A 350 -10.19 -10.99 6.13
N VAL A 351 -8.92 -11.06 5.70
CA VAL A 351 -8.00 -12.15 6.07
C VAL A 351 -7.76 -12.19 7.58
N TRP A 352 -7.45 -11.05 8.20
CA TRP A 352 -7.24 -10.99 9.65
C TRP A 352 -8.51 -11.29 10.44
N THR A 353 -9.69 -10.88 9.94
CA THR A 353 -10.98 -11.23 10.54
C THR A 353 -11.24 -12.74 10.46
N LEU A 354 -10.93 -13.37 9.33
CA LEU A 354 -11.08 -14.82 9.17
C LEU A 354 -10.15 -15.60 10.10
N LEU A 355 -8.91 -15.12 10.27
CA LEU A 355 -7.91 -15.81 11.11
C LEU A 355 -8.18 -15.64 12.60
N TRP A 356 -8.48 -14.40 13.04
CA TRP A 356 -8.50 -14.06 14.47
C TRP A 356 -9.83 -13.44 14.95
N GLY A 357 -10.86 -13.35 14.08
CA GLY A 357 -12.16 -12.75 14.42
C GLY A 357 -12.07 -11.24 14.66
N ILE A 358 -12.87 -10.73 15.60
CA ILE A 358 -12.92 -9.30 15.94
C ILE A 358 -11.55 -8.72 16.34
N PRO A 359 -10.73 -9.39 17.19
CA PRO A 359 -9.37 -8.90 17.45
C PRO A 359 -8.52 -8.76 16.19
N GLY A 360 -8.64 -9.68 15.24
CA GLY A 360 -7.94 -9.60 13.96
C GLY A 360 -8.38 -8.41 13.13
N LEU A 361 -9.67 -8.11 13.11
CA LEU A 361 -10.21 -6.94 12.42
C LEU A 361 -9.66 -5.62 13.01
N VAL A 362 -9.62 -5.51 14.32
CA VAL A 362 -9.07 -4.32 15.02
C VAL A 362 -7.58 -4.15 14.76
N LEU A 363 -6.84 -5.26 14.73
CA LEU A 363 -5.40 -5.27 14.49
C LEU A 363 -5.02 -5.28 13.00
N SER A 364 -5.99 -5.37 12.08
CA SER A 364 -5.71 -5.53 10.64
C SER A 364 -4.79 -4.45 10.08
N THR A 365 -5.09 -3.19 10.34
CA THR A 365 -4.28 -2.07 9.84
C THR A 365 -2.86 -2.05 10.44
N PRO A 366 -2.64 -2.08 11.76
CA PRO A 366 -1.30 -2.09 12.32
C PRO A 366 -0.47 -3.31 11.91
N LEU A 367 -1.08 -4.50 11.82
CA LEU A 367 -0.37 -5.69 11.36
C LEU A 367 0.00 -5.61 9.88
N THR A 368 -0.90 -5.06 9.04
CA THR A 368 -0.62 -4.87 7.62
C THR A 368 0.51 -3.87 7.40
N VAL A 369 0.54 -2.75 8.15
CA VAL A 369 1.68 -1.82 8.12
C VAL A 369 2.98 -2.54 8.49
N CYS A 370 2.97 -3.36 9.54
CA CYS A 370 4.15 -4.16 9.92
C CYS A 370 4.58 -5.11 8.78
N LEU A 371 3.64 -5.78 8.10
CA LEU A 371 3.94 -6.67 6.97
C LEU A 371 4.55 -5.92 5.78
N ILE A 372 4.02 -4.76 5.43
CA ILE A 372 4.55 -3.92 4.34
C ILE A 372 5.97 -3.45 4.66
N VAL A 373 6.19 -2.95 5.88
CA VAL A 373 7.51 -2.52 6.33
C VAL A 373 8.49 -3.70 6.31
N MET A 374 8.09 -4.88 6.79
CA MET A 374 8.93 -6.09 6.69
C MET A 374 9.22 -6.45 5.24
N GLY A 375 8.21 -6.38 4.35
CA GLY A 375 8.36 -6.64 2.92
C GLY A 375 9.36 -5.70 2.25
N ARG A 376 9.45 -4.45 2.69
CA ARG A 376 10.41 -3.47 2.16
C ARG A 376 11.86 -3.78 2.51
N TYR A 377 12.13 -4.33 3.69
CA TYR A 377 13.50 -4.54 4.20
C TYR A 377 13.97 -5.99 4.18
N VAL A 378 13.06 -6.96 4.11
CA VAL A 378 13.38 -8.40 4.08
C VAL A 378 13.17 -8.93 2.67
N PRO A 379 14.24 -9.27 1.90
CA PRO A 379 14.13 -9.67 0.50
C PRO A 379 13.19 -10.87 0.26
N GLN A 380 13.13 -11.82 1.19
CA GLN A 380 12.24 -12.99 1.11
C GLN A 380 10.75 -12.62 1.25
N MET A 381 10.45 -11.45 1.82
CA MET A 381 9.11 -10.92 2.03
C MET A 381 8.75 -9.76 1.10
N ALA A 382 9.60 -9.43 0.13
CA ALA A 382 9.40 -8.33 -0.81
C ALA A 382 8.06 -8.41 -1.57
N PHE A 383 7.57 -9.63 -1.81
CA PHE A 383 6.25 -9.84 -2.42
C PHE A 383 5.10 -9.22 -1.61
N LEU A 384 5.22 -9.13 -0.27
CA LEU A 384 4.20 -8.47 0.56
C LEU A 384 4.17 -6.96 0.33
N TYR A 385 5.34 -6.34 0.14
CA TYR A 385 5.42 -4.92 -0.20
C TYR A 385 4.78 -4.64 -1.57
N ILE A 386 5.05 -5.49 -2.57
CA ILE A 386 4.48 -5.37 -3.92
C ILE A 386 2.96 -5.59 -3.90
N LEU A 387 2.48 -6.60 -3.14
CA LEU A 387 1.07 -6.96 -3.11
C LEU A 387 0.20 -5.98 -2.32
N LEU A 388 0.72 -5.45 -1.21
CA LEU A 388 -0.04 -4.66 -0.24
C LEU A 388 0.26 -3.16 -0.33
N GLY A 389 1.40 -2.79 -0.94
CA GLY A 389 1.83 -1.40 -1.08
C GLY A 389 0.99 -0.61 -2.08
N ASP A 390 0.96 0.69 -1.91
CA ASP A 390 0.29 1.65 -2.80
C ASP A 390 1.20 2.04 -3.99
N GLU A 391 2.52 1.96 -3.80
CA GLU A 391 3.53 2.33 -4.78
C GLU A 391 4.00 1.11 -5.61
N ALA A 392 3.09 0.24 -6.05
CA ALA A 392 3.42 -0.78 -7.04
C ALA A 392 3.52 -0.19 -8.45
N GLN A 393 4.01 1.05 -8.56
CA GLN A 393 4.35 1.62 -9.86
C GLN A 393 5.63 0.95 -10.35
N LEU A 394 5.57 0.45 -11.55
CA LEU A 394 6.77 0.03 -12.28
C LEU A 394 7.74 1.21 -12.32
N ALA A 395 9.03 0.95 -12.19
CA ALA A 395 10.04 1.96 -12.44
C ALA A 395 9.80 2.59 -13.82
N PRO A 396 10.07 3.90 -14.01
CA PRO A 396 9.71 4.60 -15.26
C PRO A 396 10.17 3.87 -16.52
N GLU A 397 11.37 3.30 -16.50
CA GLU A 397 11.92 2.51 -17.61
C GLU A 397 11.13 1.22 -17.87
N ALA A 398 10.70 0.54 -16.81
CA ALA A 398 9.94 -0.69 -16.94
C ALA A 398 8.49 -0.40 -17.37
N HIS A 399 7.91 0.72 -16.92
CA HIS A 399 6.58 1.16 -17.31
C HIS A 399 6.56 1.60 -18.78
N PHE A 400 7.57 2.36 -19.21
CA PHE A 400 7.75 2.75 -20.61
C PHE A 400 7.89 1.52 -21.51
N TYR A 401 8.73 0.55 -21.13
CA TYR A 401 8.90 -0.71 -21.85
C TYR A 401 7.61 -1.53 -21.93
N GLU A 402 6.87 -1.63 -20.82
CA GLU A 402 5.59 -2.36 -20.75
C GLU A 402 4.53 -1.77 -21.69
N ARG A 403 4.44 -0.42 -21.78
CA ARG A 403 3.53 0.26 -22.73
C ARG A 403 3.92 0.00 -24.17
N LEU A 404 5.19 0.04 -24.49
CA LEU A 404 5.67 -0.33 -25.84
C LEU A 404 5.42 -1.81 -26.18
N LEU A 405 5.55 -2.74 -25.21
CA LEU A 405 5.16 -4.14 -25.37
C LEU A 405 3.65 -4.32 -25.62
N ALA A 406 2.83 -3.49 -25.00
CA ALA A 406 1.39 -3.46 -25.20
C ALA A 406 0.98 -2.79 -26.53
N MET A 407 1.94 -2.28 -27.31
CA MET A 407 1.73 -1.48 -28.53
C MET A 407 0.95 -0.19 -28.27
N ASP A 408 1.07 0.38 -27.07
CA ASP A 408 0.44 1.63 -26.65
C ASP A 408 1.45 2.77 -26.68
N GLN A 409 1.68 3.29 -27.89
CA GLN A 409 2.62 4.38 -28.14
C GLN A 409 2.20 5.68 -27.44
N ALA A 410 0.89 5.97 -27.41
CA ALA A 410 0.37 7.21 -26.83
C ALA A 410 0.68 7.30 -25.33
N GLU A 411 0.48 6.20 -24.58
CA GLU A 411 0.80 6.16 -23.16
C GLU A 411 2.31 6.15 -22.90
N ALA A 412 3.10 5.50 -23.78
CA ALA A 412 4.56 5.56 -23.70
C ALA A 412 5.08 7.00 -23.85
N HIS A 413 4.54 7.79 -24.82
CA HIS A 413 4.87 9.20 -24.98
C HIS A 413 4.43 10.02 -23.77
N HIS A 414 3.24 9.76 -23.21
CA HIS A 414 2.76 10.43 -22.00
C HIS A 414 3.69 10.21 -20.79
N ILE A 415 4.25 9.00 -20.64
CA ILE A 415 5.23 8.70 -19.59
C ILE A 415 6.50 9.55 -19.78
N ALA A 416 6.98 9.67 -21.02
CA ALA A 416 8.15 10.48 -21.34
C ALA A 416 7.90 11.98 -21.07
N ASP A 417 6.77 12.50 -21.49
CA ASP A 417 6.35 13.89 -21.26
C ASP A 417 6.25 14.22 -19.77
N LYS A 418 5.59 13.33 -19.02
CA LYS A 418 5.44 13.48 -17.57
C LYS A 418 6.79 13.44 -16.84
N PHE A 419 7.73 12.63 -17.33
CA PHE A 419 9.09 12.60 -16.77
C PHE A 419 9.83 13.90 -17.03
N LEU A 420 9.65 14.49 -18.23
CA LEU A 420 10.23 15.77 -18.63
C LEU A 420 9.68 16.99 -17.89
N GLU A 421 8.52 16.90 -17.23
CA GLU A 421 8.00 17.97 -16.37
C GLU A 421 8.94 18.29 -15.18
N GLY A 422 9.71 17.28 -14.72
CA GLY A 422 10.60 17.41 -13.56
C GLY A 422 12.09 17.18 -13.86
N HIS A 423 12.43 16.72 -15.05
CA HIS A 423 13.80 16.32 -15.43
C HIS A 423 14.16 16.85 -16.82
N ASP A 424 15.45 16.89 -17.11
CA ASP A 424 15.94 17.25 -18.44
C ASP A 424 15.98 16.04 -19.40
N LEU A 425 16.23 16.32 -20.68
CA LEU A 425 16.26 15.31 -21.73
C LEU A 425 17.36 14.27 -21.51
N VAL A 426 18.50 14.64 -20.92
CA VAL A 426 19.61 13.72 -20.65
C VAL A 426 19.19 12.67 -19.64
N HIS A 427 18.45 13.09 -18.59
CA HIS A 427 17.90 12.14 -17.59
C HIS A 427 16.82 11.24 -18.18
N LEU A 428 15.93 11.75 -19.06
CA LEU A 428 14.95 10.90 -19.75
C LEU A 428 15.66 9.79 -20.55
N TYR A 429 16.70 10.13 -21.28
CA TYR A 429 17.43 9.15 -22.06
C TYR A 429 18.23 8.16 -21.19
N ASP A 430 18.93 8.65 -20.16
CA ASP A 430 19.76 7.80 -19.29
C ASP A 430 18.94 6.91 -18.36
N GLU A 431 17.78 7.38 -17.85
CA GLU A 431 17.03 6.69 -16.80
C GLU A 431 15.75 5.97 -17.31
N VAL A 432 15.23 6.35 -18.50
CA VAL A 432 13.99 5.76 -19.01
C VAL A 432 14.23 5.05 -20.35
N VAL A 433 14.67 5.76 -21.37
CA VAL A 433 14.69 5.21 -22.75
C VAL A 433 15.77 4.16 -22.94
N LEU A 434 17.03 4.45 -22.56
CA LEU A 434 18.14 3.49 -22.69
C LEU A 434 17.93 2.21 -21.87
N PRO A 435 17.51 2.27 -20.59
CA PRO A 435 17.20 1.06 -19.83
C PRO A 435 16.04 0.26 -20.44
N ALA A 436 15.00 0.92 -20.97
CA ALA A 436 13.89 0.25 -21.64
C ALA A 436 14.33 -0.47 -22.92
N LEU A 437 15.18 0.18 -23.75
CA LEU A 437 15.77 -0.45 -24.92
C LEU A 437 16.68 -1.63 -24.54
N SER A 438 17.41 -1.53 -23.44
CA SER A 438 18.21 -2.64 -22.92
C SER A 438 17.37 -3.83 -22.49
N LEU A 439 16.18 -3.59 -21.87
CA LEU A 439 15.22 -4.66 -21.58
C LEU A 439 14.68 -5.30 -22.85
N ALA A 440 14.32 -4.49 -23.84
CA ALA A 440 13.85 -4.97 -25.14
C ALA A 440 14.87 -5.87 -25.84
N GLU A 441 16.16 -5.43 -25.88
CA GLU A 441 17.24 -6.22 -26.45
C GLU A 441 17.47 -7.54 -25.71
N GLN A 442 17.43 -7.52 -24.39
CA GLN A 442 17.54 -8.74 -23.59
C GLN A 442 16.42 -9.74 -23.91
N ASP A 443 15.17 -9.25 -24.04
CA ASP A 443 14.02 -10.11 -24.32
C ASP A 443 14.01 -10.57 -25.77
N ARG A 444 14.45 -9.76 -26.72
CA ARG A 444 14.68 -10.14 -28.12
C ARG A 444 15.67 -11.30 -28.22
N HIS A 445 16.82 -11.21 -27.56
CA HIS A 445 17.85 -12.24 -27.57
C HIS A 445 17.45 -13.52 -26.82
N LYS A 446 16.54 -13.45 -25.87
CA LYS A 446 15.95 -14.64 -25.20
C LYS A 446 14.84 -15.28 -26.03
N GLY A 447 14.44 -14.68 -27.15
CA GLY A 447 13.31 -15.16 -27.98
C GLY A 447 11.94 -14.94 -27.31
N LEU A 448 11.86 -13.98 -26.38
CA LEU A 448 10.60 -13.62 -25.69
C LEU A 448 9.84 -12.53 -26.43
N LEU A 449 10.49 -11.80 -27.33
CA LEU A 449 9.92 -10.74 -28.14
C LEU A 449 9.77 -11.21 -29.58
N ASP A 450 8.56 -11.21 -30.13
CA ASP A 450 8.28 -11.50 -31.52
C ASP A 450 8.72 -10.36 -32.45
N GLU A 451 8.91 -10.65 -33.74
CA GLU A 451 9.43 -9.69 -34.71
C GLU A 451 8.52 -8.46 -34.88
N THR A 452 7.21 -8.66 -34.83
CA THR A 452 6.22 -7.57 -34.97
C THR A 452 6.33 -6.57 -33.80
N ARG A 453 6.37 -7.08 -32.58
CA ARG A 453 6.52 -6.26 -31.38
C ARG A 453 7.90 -5.59 -31.31
N SER A 454 8.94 -6.33 -31.72
CA SER A 454 10.30 -5.79 -31.77
C SER A 454 10.38 -4.59 -32.72
N THR A 455 9.86 -4.74 -33.94
CA THR A 455 9.82 -3.66 -34.95
C THR A 455 9.02 -2.46 -34.43
N PHE A 456 7.82 -2.69 -33.90
CA PHE A 456 6.98 -1.64 -33.34
C PHE A 456 7.71 -0.87 -32.22
N LEU A 457 8.35 -1.59 -31.29
CA LEU A 457 9.02 -1.02 -30.13
C LEU A 457 10.17 -0.09 -30.55
N PHE A 458 11.05 -0.56 -31.42
CA PHE A 458 12.18 0.25 -31.88
C PHE A 458 11.73 1.43 -32.74
N GLN A 459 10.70 1.24 -33.58
CA GLN A 459 10.12 2.30 -34.38
C GLN A 459 9.48 3.38 -33.50
N SER A 460 8.64 3.00 -32.53
CA SER A 460 8.01 3.96 -31.62
C SER A 460 9.03 4.71 -30.76
N ALA A 461 10.10 4.03 -30.31
CA ALA A 461 11.18 4.69 -29.60
C ALA A 461 11.96 5.66 -30.51
N ALA A 462 12.18 5.30 -31.78
CA ALA A 462 12.81 6.19 -32.75
C ALA A 462 11.96 7.43 -33.07
N GLU A 463 10.65 7.25 -33.21
CA GLU A 463 9.71 8.36 -33.41
C GLU A 463 9.72 9.32 -32.21
N LEU A 464 9.70 8.79 -30.97
CA LEU A 464 9.82 9.60 -29.76
C LEU A 464 11.13 10.41 -29.74
N VAL A 465 12.28 9.75 -30.03
CA VAL A 465 13.59 10.43 -30.07
C VAL A 465 13.63 11.52 -31.16
N ALA A 466 13.00 11.26 -32.32
CA ALA A 466 12.90 12.26 -33.40
C ALA A 466 12.04 13.46 -32.99
N GLU A 467 10.88 13.26 -32.34
CA GLU A 467 10.03 14.33 -31.82
C GLU A 467 10.75 15.19 -30.77
N LEU A 468 11.56 14.54 -29.93
CA LEU A 468 12.34 15.25 -28.91
C LEU A 468 13.52 16.05 -29.45
N THR A 469 13.79 16.01 -30.77
CA THR A 469 14.87 16.83 -31.38
C THR A 469 14.64 18.32 -31.17
N ASP A 470 13.38 18.77 -31.32
CA ASP A 470 12.99 20.18 -31.17
C ASP A 470 12.56 20.55 -29.74
N TYR A 471 12.58 19.61 -28.80
CA TYR A 471 12.16 19.84 -27.41
C TYR A 471 13.08 20.85 -26.72
N GLN A 472 12.54 22.00 -26.31
CA GLN A 472 13.26 23.01 -25.52
C GLN A 472 12.93 22.82 -24.03
N THR A 473 13.94 22.54 -23.22
CA THR A 473 13.77 22.42 -21.78
C THR A 473 13.37 23.77 -21.16
N PRO A 474 12.28 23.88 -20.39
CA PRO A 474 11.87 25.12 -19.73
C PRO A 474 12.96 25.72 -18.82
N LEU A 475 13.84 24.87 -18.29
CA LEU A 475 14.97 25.24 -17.43
C LEU A 475 16.15 25.87 -18.17
N SER A 476 16.20 25.81 -19.52
CA SER A 476 17.30 26.34 -20.33
C SER A 476 17.15 27.81 -20.74
N GLN A 477 16.06 28.47 -20.35
CA GLN A 477 15.80 29.89 -20.74
C GLN A 477 16.70 30.89 -20.00
N GLU A 478 17.47 30.48 -18.99
CA GLU A 478 18.39 31.40 -18.28
C GLU A 478 19.79 31.54 -18.90
N SER A 479 20.13 30.77 -19.95
CA SER A 479 21.43 30.86 -20.61
C SER A 479 21.28 31.21 -22.09
N SER A 480 21.07 32.50 -22.39
CA SER A 480 20.79 33.04 -23.71
C SER A 480 22.02 33.26 -24.61
N ALA A 481 23.11 32.50 -24.43
CA ALA A 481 24.21 32.52 -25.37
C ALA A 481 24.11 31.32 -26.34
N PRO A 482 24.09 31.56 -27.68
CA PRO A 482 24.14 30.45 -28.62
C PRO A 482 25.38 29.58 -28.32
N PRO A 483 25.28 28.24 -28.36
CA PRO A 483 26.43 27.39 -28.14
C PRO A 483 27.51 27.73 -29.14
N GLN A 484 28.70 28.06 -28.66
CA GLN A 484 29.85 28.31 -29.55
C GLN A 484 30.12 27.04 -30.35
N ALA A 485 30.17 27.14 -31.69
CA ALA A 485 30.46 26.05 -32.55
C ALA A 485 31.83 25.42 -32.16
N ARG A 486 31.82 24.16 -31.85
CA ARG A 486 33.02 23.42 -31.43
C ARG A 486 33.70 22.79 -32.64
N GLU A 487 35.00 22.90 -32.69
CA GLU A 487 35.78 22.53 -33.88
C GLU A 487 36.01 21.02 -34.05
N CYS A 488 35.79 20.21 -32.98
CA CYS A 488 36.01 18.76 -33.05
C CYS A 488 34.70 18.00 -33.35
N PRO A 489 34.54 17.45 -34.56
CA PRO A 489 33.37 16.64 -34.88
C PRO A 489 33.42 15.29 -34.15
N VAL A 490 32.26 14.77 -33.76
CA VAL A 490 32.11 13.47 -33.13
C VAL A 490 31.35 12.54 -34.05
N VAL A 491 31.94 11.40 -34.40
CA VAL A 491 31.29 10.38 -35.21
C VAL A 491 30.67 9.35 -34.29
N CYS A 492 29.36 9.25 -34.31
CA CYS A 492 28.59 8.27 -33.52
C CYS A 492 28.36 7.00 -34.35
N VAL A 493 28.92 5.87 -33.90
CA VAL A 493 28.90 4.59 -34.60
C VAL A 493 28.15 3.55 -33.77
N PRO A 494 27.06 2.96 -34.29
CA PRO A 494 26.41 1.82 -33.62
C PRO A 494 27.34 0.59 -33.70
N ALA A 495 27.36 -0.19 -32.62
CA ALA A 495 28.27 -1.36 -32.57
C ALA A 495 27.75 -2.53 -33.41
N HIS A 496 26.43 -2.72 -33.52
CA HIS A 496 25.88 -3.87 -34.21
C HIS A 496 24.48 -3.69 -34.78
N ASP A 497 23.48 -3.27 -33.99
CA ASP A 497 22.07 -3.37 -34.36
C ASP A 497 21.29 -2.05 -34.20
N GLN A 498 19.97 -2.13 -34.42
CA GLN A 498 19.04 -0.97 -34.40
C GLN A 498 18.95 -0.32 -33.02
N ALA A 499 19.09 -1.08 -31.95
CA ALA A 499 19.09 -0.53 -30.60
C ALA A 499 20.35 0.30 -30.32
N ASP A 500 21.51 -0.18 -30.81
CA ASP A 500 22.79 0.54 -30.77
C ASP A 500 22.72 1.82 -31.59
N GLU A 501 22.03 1.79 -32.75
CA GLU A 501 21.83 2.94 -33.62
C GLU A 501 20.98 3.99 -32.92
N LEU A 502 19.88 3.59 -32.28
CA LEU A 502 19.00 4.52 -31.56
C LEU A 502 19.74 5.19 -30.37
N ALA A 503 20.57 4.43 -29.66
CA ALA A 503 21.42 5.00 -28.62
C ALA A 503 22.47 5.97 -29.17
N ALA A 504 23.01 5.70 -30.37
CA ALA A 504 23.91 6.61 -31.06
C ALA A 504 23.21 7.89 -31.53
N VAL A 505 21.96 7.80 -32.00
CA VAL A 505 21.12 8.97 -32.34
C VAL A 505 20.87 9.86 -31.12
N MET A 506 20.48 9.26 -29.97
CA MET A 506 20.27 10.00 -28.73
C MET A 506 21.55 10.75 -28.29
N LEU A 507 22.72 10.08 -28.38
CA LEU A 507 23.99 10.71 -28.05
C LEU A 507 24.30 11.86 -29.02
N ALA A 508 24.15 11.65 -30.33
CA ALA A 508 24.38 12.67 -31.35
C ALA A 508 23.53 13.92 -31.10
N GLN A 509 22.22 13.74 -30.87
CA GLN A 509 21.28 14.80 -30.55
C GLN A 509 21.70 15.62 -29.30
N LEU A 510 22.16 14.95 -28.25
CA LEU A 510 22.63 15.61 -27.02
C LEU A 510 23.95 16.37 -27.25
N LEU A 511 24.85 15.85 -28.07
CA LEU A 511 26.10 16.51 -28.43
C LEU A 511 25.86 17.72 -29.32
N GLU A 512 24.95 17.64 -30.30
CA GLU A 512 24.53 18.79 -31.14
C GLU A 512 24.00 19.95 -30.33
N ARG A 513 23.18 19.64 -29.32
CA ARG A 513 22.69 20.64 -28.37
C ARG A 513 23.82 21.33 -27.57
N GLN A 514 24.96 20.68 -27.41
CA GLN A 514 26.15 21.26 -26.81
C GLN A 514 27.06 22.00 -27.80
N GLY A 515 26.68 22.06 -29.10
CA GLY A 515 27.43 22.74 -30.15
C GLY A 515 28.48 21.89 -30.86
N HIS A 516 28.52 20.57 -30.61
CA HIS A 516 29.36 19.67 -31.37
C HIS A 516 28.79 19.38 -32.75
N LYS A 517 29.60 19.33 -33.78
CA LYS A 517 29.21 18.77 -35.08
C LYS A 517 29.20 17.25 -34.95
N THR A 518 28.06 16.58 -35.22
CA THR A 518 27.95 15.13 -35.14
C THR A 518 27.80 14.51 -36.53
N ILE A 519 28.33 13.31 -36.70
CA ILE A 519 28.14 12.47 -37.87
C ILE A 519 27.61 11.12 -37.36
N LEU A 520 26.41 10.73 -37.80
CA LEU A 520 25.82 9.47 -37.43
C LEU A 520 26.01 8.45 -38.55
N LEU A 521 26.49 7.26 -38.20
CA LEU A 521 26.56 6.10 -39.08
C LEU A 521 25.40 5.13 -38.77
N GLN A 522 24.94 4.42 -39.80
CA GLN A 522 23.84 3.45 -39.67
C GLN A 522 24.35 2.08 -39.19
N ALA A 523 23.50 1.31 -38.50
CA ALA A 523 23.81 -0.02 -37.99
C ALA A 523 24.10 -1.04 -39.11
N HIS A 524 23.56 -0.83 -40.29
CA HIS A 524 23.77 -1.70 -41.45
C HIS A 524 24.95 -1.31 -42.33
N ALA A 525 25.68 -0.26 -41.95
CA ALA A 525 26.88 0.14 -42.69
C ALA A 525 27.96 -0.96 -42.64
N LEU A 526 28.51 -1.28 -43.80
CA LEU A 526 29.59 -2.27 -43.86
C LEU A 526 30.89 -1.71 -43.23
N THR A 527 31.65 -2.56 -42.57
CA THR A 527 32.92 -2.15 -41.93
C THR A 527 33.84 -1.31 -42.84
N PRO A 528 34.04 -1.62 -44.16
CA PRO A 528 34.79 -0.75 -45.05
C PRO A 528 34.19 0.64 -45.25
N GLU A 529 32.86 0.77 -45.24
CA GLU A 529 32.17 2.05 -45.36
C GLU A 529 32.38 2.88 -44.09
N ILE A 530 32.25 2.27 -42.89
CA ILE A 530 32.58 2.91 -41.63
C ILE A 530 34.01 3.47 -41.63
N LEU A 531 34.99 2.65 -42.01
CA LEU A 531 36.39 3.04 -42.06
C LEU A 531 36.66 4.12 -43.12
N GLY A 532 35.99 4.05 -44.29
CA GLY A 532 36.08 5.05 -45.35
C GLY A 532 35.59 6.42 -44.86
N ARG A 533 34.40 6.47 -44.25
CA ARG A 533 33.85 7.72 -43.70
C ARG A 533 34.70 8.31 -42.57
N LEU A 534 35.23 7.46 -41.68
CA LEU A 534 36.16 7.90 -40.62
C LEU A 534 37.50 8.43 -41.16
N ALA A 535 37.98 7.92 -42.30
CA ALA A 535 39.19 8.38 -42.96
C ALA A 535 39.04 9.73 -43.68
N GLU A 536 37.81 10.10 -44.08
CA GLU A 536 37.48 11.39 -44.71
C GLU A 536 37.59 12.57 -43.74
N GLU A 537 37.43 12.31 -42.42
CA GLU A 537 37.44 13.35 -41.37
C GLU A 537 38.54 13.06 -40.33
N PRO A 538 39.81 13.33 -40.65
CA PRO A 538 40.94 13.05 -39.74
C PRO A 538 40.87 13.94 -38.49
N GLY A 539 41.17 13.34 -37.33
CA GLY A 539 41.18 14.06 -36.05
C GLY A 539 39.80 14.07 -35.33
N THR A 540 38.80 13.39 -35.86
CA THR A 540 37.48 13.26 -35.23
C THR A 540 37.52 12.31 -34.03
N ALA A 541 36.68 12.56 -33.05
CA ALA A 541 36.41 11.59 -31.97
C ALA A 541 35.34 10.58 -32.43
N VAL A 542 35.64 9.30 -32.30
CA VAL A 542 34.73 8.20 -32.65
C VAL A 542 34.06 7.71 -31.38
N CYS A 543 32.75 7.74 -31.31
CA CYS A 543 31.97 7.20 -30.19
C CYS A 543 31.23 5.93 -30.64
N ILE A 544 31.63 4.78 -30.12
CA ILE A 544 31.03 3.49 -30.40
C ILE A 544 29.90 3.27 -29.36
N SER A 545 28.68 3.12 -29.83
CA SER A 545 27.46 2.95 -29.02
C SER A 545 27.05 1.49 -28.95
N ALA A 546 26.94 0.91 -27.76
CA ALA A 546 26.61 -0.49 -27.59
C ALA A 546 25.69 -0.74 -26.37
N LEU A 547 24.61 -1.51 -26.57
CA LEU A 547 23.64 -1.92 -25.57
C LEU A 547 23.81 -3.40 -25.14
N PRO A 548 23.56 -3.75 -23.87
CA PRO A 548 23.48 -5.14 -23.44
C PRO A 548 22.44 -5.94 -24.26
N PRO A 549 22.59 -7.29 -24.44
CA PRO A 549 23.49 -8.17 -23.65
C PRO A 549 24.90 -8.34 -24.20
N PHE A 550 25.17 -8.05 -25.49
CA PHE A 550 26.47 -8.32 -26.13
C PHE A 550 27.32 -7.06 -26.36
N ALA A 551 26.95 -5.94 -25.75
CA ALA A 551 27.59 -4.64 -25.85
C ALA A 551 29.13 -4.70 -25.85
N PHE A 552 29.70 -5.39 -24.87
CA PHE A 552 31.15 -5.46 -24.71
C PHE A 552 31.85 -6.18 -25.89
N VAL A 553 31.26 -7.26 -26.41
CA VAL A 553 31.85 -8.06 -27.49
C VAL A 553 31.84 -7.27 -28.79
N HIS A 554 30.70 -6.67 -29.14
CA HIS A 554 30.56 -5.91 -30.39
C HIS A 554 31.40 -4.62 -30.33
N ALA A 555 31.32 -3.86 -29.23
CA ALA A 555 32.14 -2.67 -29.06
C ALA A 555 33.64 -2.96 -29.09
N ARG A 556 34.10 -4.07 -28.49
CA ARG A 556 35.51 -4.47 -28.52
C ARG A 556 35.98 -4.82 -29.93
N SER A 557 35.16 -5.59 -30.67
CA SER A 557 35.49 -5.97 -32.05
C SER A 557 35.64 -4.73 -32.93
N LEU A 558 34.66 -3.82 -32.90
CA LEU A 558 34.67 -2.59 -33.69
C LEU A 558 35.81 -1.65 -33.25
N CYS A 559 36.05 -1.51 -31.95
CA CYS A 559 37.15 -0.71 -31.41
C CYS A 559 38.52 -1.22 -31.90
N GLN A 560 38.74 -2.54 -31.97
CA GLN A 560 39.96 -3.12 -32.51
C GLN A 560 40.15 -2.77 -33.99
N LEU A 561 39.11 -2.88 -34.79
CA LEU A 561 39.15 -2.56 -36.22
C LEU A 561 39.45 -1.07 -36.47
N VAL A 562 38.76 -0.18 -35.75
CA VAL A 562 38.99 1.27 -35.86
C VAL A 562 40.41 1.63 -35.40
N ARG A 563 40.89 1.07 -34.30
CA ARG A 563 42.24 1.34 -33.79
C ARG A 563 43.35 0.84 -34.74
N GLN A 564 43.12 -0.30 -35.43
CA GLN A 564 44.07 -0.83 -36.44
C GLN A 564 44.10 0.03 -37.70
N ALA A 565 42.97 0.51 -38.17
CA ALA A 565 42.85 1.31 -39.39
C ALA A 565 43.24 2.78 -39.18
N LEU A 566 42.88 3.34 -38.04
CA LEU A 566 43.00 4.77 -37.71
C LEU A 566 43.60 4.96 -36.30
N PRO A 567 44.90 4.74 -36.13
CA PRO A 567 45.56 4.73 -34.82
C PRO A 567 45.54 6.09 -34.12
N GLU A 568 45.45 7.19 -34.85
CA GLU A 568 45.48 8.56 -34.34
C GLU A 568 44.10 9.06 -33.85
N ASN A 569 43.02 8.38 -34.28
CA ASN A 569 41.67 8.81 -33.89
C ASN A 569 41.39 8.47 -32.42
N ARG A 570 40.67 9.38 -31.73
CA ARG A 570 40.20 9.14 -30.36
C ARG A 570 38.98 8.26 -30.38
N ILE A 571 38.98 7.20 -29.57
CA ILE A 571 37.91 6.22 -29.50
C ILE A 571 37.26 6.29 -28.11
N LEU A 572 36.02 6.72 -28.06
CA LEU A 572 35.14 6.66 -26.90
C LEU A 572 34.19 5.48 -27.05
N ILE A 573 33.89 4.79 -25.96
CA ILE A 573 32.94 3.68 -25.99
C ILE A 573 31.81 3.97 -25.00
N GLY A 574 30.57 3.95 -25.50
CA GLY A 574 29.36 3.93 -24.73
C GLY A 574 28.91 2.49 -24.50
N LEU A 575 29.10 1.96 -23.29
CA LEU A 575 28.53 0.70 -22.84
C LEU A 575 27.30 1.02 -21.97
N TRP A 576 26.16 1.24 -22.61
CA TRP A 576 24.99 1.82 -21.95
C TRP A 576 24.40 0.88 -20.90
N GLY A 577 24.17 1.41 -19.69
CA GLY A 577 23.63 0.62 -18.57
C GLY A 577 24.59 -0.44 -17.99
N ALA A 578 25.85 -0.52 -18.44
CA ALA A 578 26.82 -1.44 -17.87
C ALA A 578 27.14 -1.08 -16.42
N GLN A 579 27.07 -2.09 -15.53
CA GLN A 579 27.41 -1.92 -14.12
C GLN A 579 28.92 -2.03 -13.90
N GLY A 580 29.49 -1.10 -13.15
CA GLY A 580 30.89 -1.12 -12.75
C GLY A 580 31.60 0.23 -12.96
N ASN A 581 32.84 0.29 -12.48
CA ASN A 581 33.67 1.48 -12.68
C ASN A 581 34.14 1.57 -14.15
N PRO A 582 33.92 2.69 -14.86
CA PRO A 582 34.33 2.89 -16.24
C PRO A 582 35.81 2.62 -16.50
N GLU A 583 36.72 2.93 -15.56
CA GLU A 583 38.16 2.65 -15.70
C GLU A 583 38.45 1.15 -15.69
N ILE A 584 37.79 0.36 -14.86
CA ILE A 584 37.91 -1.10 -14.84
C ILE A 584 37.35 -1.70 -16.14
N LEU A 585 36.25 -1.17 -16.64
CA LEU A 585 35.67 -1.59 -17.92
C LEU A 585 36.64 -1.28 -19.08
N ARG A 586 37.29 -0.13 -19.06
CA ARG A 586 38.30 0.27 -20.04
C ARG A 586 39.51 -0.71 -20.09
N GLU A 587 40.02 -1.14 -18.94
CA GLU A 587 41.13 -2.10 -18.86
C GLU A 587 40.77 -3.45 -19.51
N ARG A 588 39.52 -3.88 -19.47
CA ARG A 588 39.05 -5.14 -20.09
C ARG A 588 39.16 -5.16 -21.61
N PHE A 589 39.25 -4.01 -22.27
CA PHE A 589 39.47 -3.95 -23.74
C PHE A 589 40.86 -4.40 -24.16
N GLY A 590 41.86 -4.44 -23.28
CA GLY A 590 43.18 -4.95 -23.53
C GLY A 590 43.89 -4.19 -24.65
N ALA A 591 44.28 -4.87 -25.76
CA ALA A 591 45.00 -4.27 -26.87
C ALA A 591 44.21 -3.21 -27.66
N ALA A 592 42.87 -3.23 -27.61
CA ALA A 592 42.02 -2.25 -28.29
C ALA A 592 42.11 -0.84 -27.67
N ARG A 593 42.40 -0.75 -26.38
CA ARG A 593 42.61 0.47 -25.56
C ARG A 593 41.82 1.69 -26.03
N PRO A 594 40.52 1.77 -25.70
CA PRO A 594 39.75 3.01 -25.94
C PRO A 594 40.29 4.16 -25.09
N ASP A 595 40.13 5.39 -25.55
CA ASP A 595 40.57 6.58 -24.82
C ASP A 595 39.64 6.89 -23.64
N GLY A 596 38.36 6.49 -23.73
CA GLY A 596 37.37 6.60 -22.64
C GLY A 596 36.25 5.59 -22.77
N VAL A 597 35.69 5.21 -21.64
CA VAL A 597 34.46 4.38 -21.56
C VAL A 597 33.41 5.12 -20.72
N ALA A 598 32.21 5.19 -21.23
CA ALA A 598 31.04 5.74 -20.52
C ALA A 598 29.95 4.67 -20.38
N THR A 599 29.20 4.71 -19.29
CA THR A 599 28.07 3.83 -19.05
C THR A 599 26.73 4.57 -19.14
N THR A 600 26.77 5.90 -19.27
CA THR A 600 25.63 6.82 -19.40
C THR A 600 25.92 7.84 -20.49
N LEU A 601 24.87 8.38 -21.12
CA LEU A 601 25.01 9.45 -22.12
C LEU A 601 25.62 10.71 -21.51
N SER A 602 25.19 11.08 -20.31
CA SER A 602 25.79 12.18 -19.53
C SER A 602 27.29 11.98 -19.30
N GLY A 603 27.72 10.74 -19.08
CA GLY A 603 29.13 10.35 -18.98
C GLY A 603 29.91 10.54 -20.29
N ALA A 604 29.31 10.11 -21.41
CA ALA A 604 29.92 10.24 -22.74
C ALA A 604 30.06 11.73 -23.15
N MET A 605 29.06 12.56 -22.88
CA MET A 605 29.11 14.00 -23.10
C MET A 605 30.25 14.67 -22.33
N ARG A 606 30.50 14.25 -21.08
CA ARG A 606 31.65 14.74 -20.28
C ARG A 606 33.00 14.32 -20.89
N LEU A 607 33.08 13.09 -21.41
CA LEU A 607 34.31 12.60 -22.09
C LEU A 607 34.54 13.33 -23.39
N ALA A 608 33.51 13.61 -24.18
CA ALA A 608 33.61 14.39 -25.41
C ALA A 608 34.15 15.81 -25.16
N ARG A 609 33.70 16.48 -24.09
CA ARG A 609 34.24 17.79 -23.67
C ARG A 609 35.76 17.74 -23.34
N LYS A 610 36.20 16.71 -22.60
CA LYS A 610 37.62 16.56 -22.25
C LYS A 610 38.51 16.30 -23.46
N CYS A 611 37.95 15.78 -24.56
CA CYS A 611 38.70 15.61 -25.79
C CYS A 611 39.11 16.93 -26.43
N GLU A 612 38.36 18.01 -26.25
CA GLU A 612 38.68 19.35 -26.75
C GLU A 612 39.85 20.01 -25.98
N GLU A 613 39.87 19.86 -24.65
CA GLU A 613 40.87 20.50 -23.78
C GLU A 613 42.30 19.99 -24.04
N THR A 614 42.45 18.85 -24.71
CA THR A 614 43.75 18.21 -24.97
C THR A 614 44.25 18.34 -26.42
N VAL A 615 43.53 19.03 -27.32
CA VAL A 615 44.03 19.34 -28.65
C VAL A 615 45.01 20.53 -28.53
N PRO A 616 46.31 20.37 -28.76
CA PRO A 616 47.23 21.52 -28.72
C PRO A 616 46.88 22.46 -29.88
N VAL A 617 46.78 23.75 -29.57
CA VAL A 617 46.44 24.88 -30.46
C VAL A 617 47.43 25.03 -31.65
N ASN A 618 48.39 24.11 -31.84
CA ASN A 618 49.47 24.23 -32.80
C ASN A 618 49.23 23.57 -34.17
N ALA A 619 48.07 22.98 -34.45
CA ALA A 619 47.80 22.37 -35.76
C ALA A 619 47.28 23.35 -36.81
N ALA A 620 46.79 24.55 -36.43
CA ALA A 620 46.20 25.53 -37.33
C ALA A 620 47.20 26.48 -38.02
N GLN A 621 48.51 26.35 -37.75
CA GLN A 621 49.56 27.24 -38.34
C GLN A 621 50.46 26.59 -39.40
N LYS A 622 50.10 25.42 -39.92
CA LYS A 622 50.93 24.74 -40.98
C LYS A 622 50.26 24.64 -42.34
N ILE A 623 49.18 25.39 -42.62
CA ILE A 623 48.63 25.50 -43.97
C ILE A 623 48.42 27.00 -44.23
N VAL A 624 49.52 27.71 -44.54
CA VAL A 624 49.57 28.89 -45.37
C VAL A 624 50.82 28.78 -46.26
#